data_76cbe973b14d3755f66389aa01f1bc98
#
_entry.id   76cbe973b14d3755f66389aa01f1bc98
#
_cell.length_a   1.000
_cell.length_b   1.000
_cell.length_c   1.000
_cell.angle_alpha   90.00
_cell.angle_beta   90.00
_cell.angle_gamma   90.00
#
_symmetry.space_group_name_H-M   'P 1'
#
loop_
_entity.id
_entity.type
_entity.pdbx_description
1 polymer ?
#
loop_
_entity_poly.entity_id
_entity_poly.type
_entity_poly.pdbx_seq_one_letter_code
_entity_poly.pdbx_strand_id
1 'polypeptide(L)'
;FRARAAGRWCWFAMSDWQDLIAVAELEQGWITPVTLGARRLAVYDAPSGVHVSQALCSHAGANLCDGYFDGHVIECPLHQGAFDVRDGRAVCAPTTRPIKVFPARVVGGIVQIQV
;
A
#
# COMPACT_ATOMS: atom_id res chain seq x y z
N PHE A 1 -5.16 10.84 30.69
CA PHE A 1 -4.87 11.54 29.79
C PHE A 1 -4.90 11.90 29.41
N ARG A 2 -5.10 11.65 29.78
CA ARG A 2 -4.96 12.36 28.90
C ARG A 2 -4.88 12.89 28.19
N ALA A 3 -5.37 12.99 28.91
CA ALA A 3 -5.21 13.63 27.86
C ALA A 3 -5.00 14.19 27.51
N ARG A 4 -5.10 14.28 27.77
CA ARG A 4 -4.90 15.04 27.09
C ARG A 4 -4.68 15.53 26.31
N ALA A 5 -5.22 15.50 27.21
CA ALA A 5 -5.02 16.17 26.21
C ALA A 5 -4.95 16.59 25.58
N ALA A 6 -5.31 16.61 26.01
CA ALA A 6 -5.28 17.11 24.98
C ALA A 6 -5.06 17.52 24.26
N GLY A 7 -5.33 17.49 24.56
CA GLY A 7 -5.24 17.93 23.40
C GLY A 7 -4.87 18.27 22.86
N ARG A 8 -4.91 18.03 22.79
CA ARG A 8 -4.54 18.52 21.93
C ARG A 8 -4.09 18.54 21.11
N TRP A 9 -4.21 18.35 21.04
CA TRP A 9 -3.79 18.52 19.97
C TRP A 9 -3.79 18.13 19.11
N CYS A 10 -4.27 17.81 19.22
CA CYS A 10 -4.45 17.53 18.31
C CYS A 10 -4.17 17.40 17.68
N TRP A 11 -4.21 17.06 17.44
CA TRP A 11 -4.00 17.15 16.60
C TRP A 11 -3.54 16.57 15.98
N PHE A 12 -3.58 16.17 16.01
CA PHE A 12 -3.19 15.75 15.42
C PHE A 12 -3.21 14.84 14.76
N ALA A 13 -3.55 14.63 15.03
CA ALA A 13 -4.42 13.67 14.44
C ALA A 13 -4.11 13.29 13.03
N MET A 14 -3.57 14.11 12.30
CA MET A 14 -3.28 13.78 10.95
C MET A 14 -2.22 12.77 10.79
N SER A 15 -1.59 12.37 11.82
CA SER A 15 -0.61 11.31 11.77
C SER A 15 -1.16 10.00 12.29
N ASP A 16 -2.47 9.86 12.32
CA ASP A 16 -3.08 8.63 12.83
C ASP A 16 -2.77 7.47 11.92
N TRP A 17 -2.26 6.41 12.52
CA TRP A 17 -1.99 5.16 11.85
C TRP A 17 -3.16 4.22 12.05
N GLN A 18 -3.56 3.52 10.99
CA GLN A 18 -4.65 2.57 11.05
C GLN A 18 -4.11 1.15 10.87
N ASP A 19 -4.59 0.24 11.70
CA ASP A 19 -4.27 -1.18 11.55
C ASP A 19 -4.89 -1.68 10.26
N LEU A 20 -4.14 -2.42 9.48
CA LEU A 20 -4.59 -2.92 8.21
C LEU A 20 -4.72 -4.44 8.19
N ILE A 21 -3.61 -5.14 8.46
CA ILE A 21 -3.59 -6.60 8.39
C ILE A 21 -2.40 -7.11 9.21
N ALA A 22 -2.55 -8.30 9.80
CA ALA A 22 -1.43 -8.93 10.49
C ALA A 22 -0.40 -9.43 9.47
N VAL A 23 0.88 -9.24 9.79
CA VAL A 23 1.97 -9.71 8.93
C VAL A 23 1.87 -11.21 8.67
N ALA A 24 1.41 -11.97 9.67
CA ALA A 24 1.26 -13.42 9.53
C ALA A 24 0.23 -13.82 8.47
N GLU A 25 -0.65 -12.90 8.05
CA GLU A 25 -1.66 -13.19 7.04
C GLU A 25 -1.24 -12.76 5.64
N LEU A 26 -0.04 -12.19 5.49
CA LEU A 26 0.44 -11.77 4.18
C LEU A 26 0.94 -12.96 3.37
N GLU A 27 0.72 -12.90 2.04
CA GLU A 27 1.34 -13.85 1.12
C GLU A 27 2.83 -13.54 1.06
N GLN A 28 3.64 -14.50 1.47
CA GLN A 28 5.07 -14.32 1.58
C GLN A 28 5.70 -14.03 0.21
N GLY A 29 6.41 -12.90 0.11
CA GLY A 29 7.06 -12.51 -1.13
C GLY A 29 6.09 -12.12 -2.24
N TRP A 30 4.83 -11.85 -1.92
CA TRP A 30 3.81 -11.60 -2.92
C TRP A 30 2.86 -10.47 -2.50
N ILE A 31 1.72 -10.40 -3.16
CA ILE A 31 0.72 -9.34 -2.97
C ILE A 31 -0.46 -9.92 -2.20
N THR A 32 -0.96 -9.17 -1.22
CA THR A 32 -2.17 -9.55 -0.50
C THR A 32 -3.20 -8.43 -0.69
N PRO A 33 -4.37 -8.72 -1.24
CA PRO A 33 -5.43 -7.72 -1.36
C PRO A 33 -6.08 -7.48 0.00
N VAL A 34 -6.31 -6.21 0.32
CA VAL A 34 -6.95 -5.82 1.57
C VAL A 34 -7.91 -4.68 1.28
N THR A 35 -9.07 -4.69 1.94
CA THR A 35 -10.04 -3.61 1.83
C THR A 35 -10.10 -2.86 3.15
N LEU A 36 -9.97 -1.53 3.09
CA LEU A 36 -10.11 -0.66 4.25
C LEU A 36 -11.24 0.31 3.96
N GLY A 37 -12.41 0.05 4.57
CA GLY A 37 -13.61 0.81 4.24
C GLY A 37 -13.96 0.64 2.77
N ALA A 38 -14.05 1.72 2.01
CA ALA A 38 -14.32 1.68 0.58
C ALA A 38 -13.05 1.57 -0.26
N ARG A 39 -11.88 1.56 0.36
CA ARG A 39 -10.60 1.55 -0.36
C ARG A 39 -10.14 0.12 -0.60
N ARG A 40 -9.77 -0.16 -1.83
CA ARG A 40 -9.13 -1.42 -2.19
C ARG A 40 -7.63 -1.18 -2.23
N LEU A 41 -6.89 -1.97 -1.47
CA LEU A 41 -5.46 -1.80 -1.29
C LEU A 41 -4.73 -3.08 -1.67
N ALA A 42 -3.49 -2.90 -2.10
CA ALA A 42 -2.57 -4.01 -2.35
C ALA A 42 -1.42 -3.90 -1.36
N VAL A 43 -1.16 -4.96 -0.63
CA VAL A 43 -0.07 -5.03 0.34
C VAL A 43 1.00 -5.93 -0.23
N TYR A 44 2.22 -5.41 -0.32
CA TYR A 44 3.34 -6.12 -0.92
C TYR A 44 4.33 -6.52 0.16
N ASP A 45 4.66 -7.81 0.20
CA ASP A 45 5.74 -8.30 1.06
C ASP A 45 7.02 -8.31 0.24
N ALA A 46 7.79 -7.22 0.33
CA ALA A 46 8.99 -7.01 -0.48
C ALA A 46 10.24 -7.20 0.39
N PRO A 47 11.40 -7.49 -0.24
CA PRO A 47 12.65 -7.58 0.51
C PRO A 47 13.00 -6.30 1.26
N SER A 48 12.58 -5.15 0.74
CA SER A 48 12.81 -3.86 1.37
C SER A 48 11.85 -3.56 2.51
N GLY A 49 10.83 -4.40 2.72
CA GLY A 49 9.81 -4.20 3.74
C GLY A 49 8.41 -4.30 3.17
N VAL A 50 7.42 -3.99 3.99
CA VAL A 50 6.02 -4.03 3.55
C VAL A 50 5.65 -2.69 2.93
N HIS A 51 5.04 -2.75 1.76
CA HIS A 51 4.55 -1.56 1.05
C HIS A 51 3.07 -1.71 0.77
N VAL A 52 2.35 -0.60 0.75
CA VAL A 52 0.90 -0.61 0.50
C VAL A 52 0.57 0.44 -0.56
N SER A 53 -0.18 0.04 -1.58
CA SER A 53 -0.60 0.95 -2.63
C SER A 53 -2.09 0.79 -2.91
N GLN A 54 -2.63 1.69 -3.72
CA GLN A 54 -3.95 1.48 -4.29
C GLN A 54 -3.96 0.18 -5.10
N ALA A 55 -5.08 -0.53 -5.10
CA ALA A 55 -5.18 -1.78 -5.82
C ALA A 55 -5.44 -1.58 -7.31
N LEU A 56 -6.00 -0.45 -7.71
CA LEU A 56 -6.33 -0.21 -9.10
C LEU A 56 -5.19 0.47 -9.84
N CYS A 57 -4.87 -0.04 -11.03
CA CYS A 57 -3.87 0.57 -11.90
C CYS A 57 -4.35 1.95 -12.35
N SER A 58 -3.46 2.95 -12.29
CA SER A 58 -3.79 4.32 -12.70
C SER A 58 -4.04 4.43 -14.20
N HIS A 59 -3.52 3.48 -14.98
CA HIS A 59 -3.62 3.47 -16.43
C HIS A 59 -4.91 2.84 -16.93
N ALA A 60 -5.26 1.66 -16.40
CA ALA A 60 -6.32 0.87 -17.01
C ALA A 60 -7.42 0.44 -16.03
N GLY A 61 -7.33 0.80 -14.76
CA GLY A 61 -8.31 0.37 -13.76
C GLY A 61 -8.26 -1.11 -13.44
N ALA A 62 -7.25 -1.82 -13.92
CA ALA A 62 -7.07 -3.22 -13.60
C ALA A 62 -6.63 -3.39 -12.15
N ASN A 63 -6.92 -4.54 -11.57
CA ASN A 63 -6.52 -4.83 -10.20
C ASN A 63 -5.06 -5.29 -10.19
N LEU A 64 -4.20 -4.51 -9.54
CA LEU A 64 -2.78 -4.84 -9.44
C LEU A 64 -2.52 -6.13 -8.69
N CYS A 65 -3.45 -6.56 -7.83
CA CYS A 65 -3.30 -7.83 -7.13
C CYS A 65 -3.32 -9.03 -8.07
N ASP A 66 -3.82 -8.86 -9.29
CA ASP A 66 -3.82 -9.89 -10.31
C ASP A 66 -2.58 -9.83 -11.21
N GLY A 67 -1.70 -8.87 -10.96
CA GLY A 67 -0.50 -8.69 -11.77
C GLY A 67 0.67 -9.53 -11.30
N TYR A 68 1.85 -9.22 -11.83
CA TYR A 68 3.08 -9.90 -11.48
C TYR A 68 3.98 -9.01 -10.65
N PHE A 69 4.41 -9.50 -9.49
CA PHE A 69 5.25 -8.76 -8.55
C PHE A 69 6.62 -9.45 -8.46
N ASP A 70 7.69 -8.68 -8.73
CA ASP A 70 9.04 -9.23 -8.71
C ASP A 70 9.84 -8.88 -7.45
N GLY A 71 9.20 -8.28 -6.46
CA GLY A 71 9.86 -7.85 -5.23
C GLY A 71 10.01 -6.35 -5.10
N HIS A 72 10.01 -5.61 -6.18
CA HIS A 72 10.09 -4.14 -6.19
C HIS A 72 9.12 -3.51 -7.16
N VAL A 73 8.78 -4.22 -8.23
CA VAL A 73 7.95 -3.70 -9.30
C VAL A 73 6.72 -4.56 -9.45
N ILE A 74 5.56 -3.91 -9.55
CA ILE A 74 4.29 -4.59 -9.83
C ILE A 74 3.91 -4.32 -11.29
N GLU A 75 3.73 -5.39 -12.05
CA GLU A 75 3.33 -5.31 -13.43
C GLU A 75 1.81 -5.43 -13.52
N CYS A 76 1.18 -4.46 -14.19
CA CYS A 76 -0.26 -4.46 -14.39
C CYS A 76 -0.65 -5.63 -15.30
N PRO A 77 -1.73 -6.37 -14.99
CA PRO A 77 -2.13 -7.50 -15.85
C PRO A 77 -2.63 -7.05 -17.22
N LEU A 78 -2.97 -5.76 -17.38
CA LEU A 78 -3.37 -5.22 -18.69
C LEU A 78 -2.23 -4.38 -19.25
N HIS A 79 -1.80 -4.70 -20.47
CA HIS A 79 -0.80 -3.94 -21.23
C HIS A 79 0.61 -3.94 -20.63
N GLN A 80 0.83 -4.68 -19.53
CA GLN A 80 2.16 -4.86 -18.94
C GLN A 80 2.84 -3.57 -18.48
N GLY A 81 2.06 -2.54 -18.17
CA GLY A 81 2.61 -1.37 -17.51
C GLY A 81 3.08 -1.73 -16.11
N ALA A 82 4.04 -0.99 -15.57
CA ALA A 82 4.62 -1.36 -14.29
C ALA A 82 4.88 -0.16 -13.40
N PHE A 83 4.87 -0.40 -12.08
CA PHE A 83 5.09 0.62 -11.07
C PHE A 83 6.08 0.10 -10.03
N ASP A 84 6.88 1.01 -9.49
CA ASP A 84 7.72 0.68 -8.34
C ASP A 84 6.86 0.79 -7.08
N VAL A 85 6.77 -0.30 -6.32
CA VAL A 85 5.88 -0.32 -5.14
C VAL A 85 6.40 0.51 -3.99
N ARG A 86 7.68 0.91 -4.02
CA ARG A 86 8.28 1.68 -2.93
C ARG A 86 7.83 3.13 -2.95
N ASP A 87 7.58 3.68 -4.12
CA ASP A 87 7.18 5.10 -4.27
C ASP A 87 6.00 5.31 -5.21
N GLY A 88 5.54 4.26 -5.89
CA GLY A 88 4.41 4.36 -6.81
C GLY A 88 4.76 4.86 -8.20
N ARG A 89 6.04 5.08 -8.49
CA ARG A 89 6.47 5.63 -9.77
C ARG A 89 6.19 4.67 -10.91
N ALA A 90 5.68 5.20 -12.03
CA ALA A 90 5.53 4.39 -13.24
C ALA A 90 6.90 4.14 -13.85
N VAL A 91 7.25 2.87 -14.08
CA VAL A 91 8.57 2.49 -14.56
C VAL A 91 8.56 1.86 -15.95
N CYS A 92 7.37 1.57 -16.48
CA CYS A 92 7.25 0.91 -17.78
C CYS A 92 6.03 1.42 -18.52
N ALA A 93 6.21 1.75 -19.81
CA ALA A 93 5.07 2.10 -20.65
C ALA A 93 4.10 0.90 -20.74
N PRO A 94 2.81 1.10 -20.96
CA PRO A 94 2.16 2.37 -21.23
C PRO A 94 1.77 3.18 -19.98
N THR A 95 2.16 2.77 -18.78
CA THR A 95 1.85 3.52 -17.58
C THR A 95 2.69 4.79 -17.54
N THR A 96 2.04 5.94 -17.37
CA THR A 96 2.71 7.24 -17.28
C THR A 96 2.41 7.97 -16.00
N ARG A 97 1.33 7.60 -15.29
CA ARG A 97 0.96 8.23 -14.03
C ARG A 97 1.25 7.29 -12.87
N PRO A 98 1.76 7.82 -11.76
CA PRO A 98 2.07 6.98 -10.62
C PRO A 98 0.78 6.43 -9.98
N ILE A 99 0.93 5.35 -9.21
CA ILE A 99 -0.11 4.91 -8.30
C ILE A 99 0.15 5.52 -6.93
N LYS A 100 -0.89 5.61 -6.12
CA LYS A 100 -0.74 6.13 -4.77
C LYS A 100 -0.17 5.04 -3.87
N VAL A 101 0.92 5.36 -3.18
CA VAL A 101 1.52 4.51 -2.17
C VAL A 101 1.29 5.17 -0.83
N PHE A 102 0.82 4.40 0.16
CA PHE A 102 0.51 4.91 1.48
C PHE A 102 1.70 4.71 2.41
N PRO A 103 1.99 5.67 3.29
CA PRO A 103 2.98 5.42 4.34
C PRO A 103 2.58 4.17 5.11
N ALA A 104 3.51 3.25 5.28
CA ALA A 104 3.25 1.96 5.91
C ALA A 104 4.35 1.63 6.91
N ARG A 105 3.98 0.95 7.97
CA ARG A 105 4.93 0.46 8.97
C ARG A 105 4.39 -0.84 9.58
N VAL A 106 5.26 -1.56 10.27
CA VAL A 106 4.87 -2.76 11.00
C VAL A 106 5.13 -2.52 12.48
N VAL A 107 4.10 -2.67 13.30
CA VAL A 107 4.19 -2.48 14.74
C VAL A 107 3.50 -3.66 15.40
N GLY A 108 4.27 -4.41 16.24
CA GLY A 108 3.70 -5.56 16.94
C GLY A 108 3.12 -6.62 16.03
N GLY A 109 3.71 -6.81 14.84
CA GLY A 109 3.24 -7.79 13.88
C GLY A 109 2.02 -7.35 13.08
N ILE A 110 1.64 -6.08 13.15
CA ILE A 110 0.50 -5.53 12.42
C ILE A 110 0.98 -4.47 11.45
N VAL A 111 0.54 -4.57 10.20
CA VAL A 111 0.79 -3.53 9.19
C VAL A 111 -0.15 -2.38 9.45
N GLN A 112 0.42 -1.19 9.58
CA GLN A 112 -0.34 0.05 9.77
C GLN A 112 -0.05 1.00 8.63
N ILE A 113 -1.06 1.76 8.22
CA ILE A 113 -0.92 2.77 7.17
C ILE A 113 -1.50 4.10 7.62
N GLN A 114 -1.06 5.14 6.96
CA GLN A 114 -1.68 6.48 7.07
C GLN A 114 -2.51 6.72 5.82
N VAL A 115 -3.75 7.09 6.00
CA VAL A 115 -4.65 7.38 4.88
C VAL A 115 -5.06 8.85 4.85
#